data_27bb6755a4f05f84607e6e9dbd6bae48
#
_entry.id   27bb6755a4f05f84607e6e9dbd6bae48
#
_cell.length_a   1.000
_cell.length_b   1.000
_cell.length_c   1.000
_cell.angle_alpha   90.00
_cell.angle_beta   90.00
_cell.angle_gamma   90.00
#
_symmetry.space_group_name_H-M   'P 1'
#
loop_
_entity.id
_entity.type
_entity.pdbx_description
1 polymer ?
#
loop_
_entity_poly.entity_id
_entity_poly.type
_entity_poly.pdbx_seq_one_letter_code
_entity_poly.pdbx_strand_id
1 'polypeptide(L)'
;MRNTVKVMILAIFTVLLLAACGNDNNNNEATNNNTETNNGDNENNTSDNTANQSDEDGDKLQVIGTFTIISDIVREIGGDKVEVHNLVPTGTDPHEYEPLPEDNKKVTDADILFYNGMNLEGGEDGWFFRMIDSAGQDEDKVYSLTERVDPMYLTDDETQEEEINPHTFIDPMVGIYMAEDMRDAFIEIDPDNEAYYEERADEYLDRLQAIHEDYEKRLGDIPEENKILVTSECAFQYMLDRYGFEEACIWKVDTEENGSPQQIKELISFIEDNNVPTLFVESNVDTRPMETVSAESGVDIYEKPIYSDEIGEPGEEVDTYIKYLNYNIDVMSEALSE
;
A
#
# COMPACT_ATOMS: atom_id res chain seq x y z
N MET A 1 3.42 -53.18 19.67
CA MET A 1 4.77 -53.71 19.46
C MET A 1 5.64 -52.59 18.93
N ARG A 2 6.58 -52.25 19.76
CA ARG A 2 7.66 -51.24 19.66
C ARG A 2 8.54 -51.56 18.46
N ASN A 3 9.01 -50.55 17.75
CA ASN A 3 10.41 -50.47 17.35
C ASN A 3 10.80 -49.00 17.01
N THR A 4 11.56 -48.48 17.95
CA THR A 4 12.35 -47.27 17.85
C THR A 4 13.63 -47.56 17.06
N VAL A 5 13.94 -46.70 16.05
CA VAL A 5 15.31 -46.63 15.52
C VAL A 5 15.82 -45.21 15.70
N LYS A 6 16.78 -45.07 16.61
CA LYS A 6 17.59 -43.87 16.78
C LYS A 6 18.77 -43.95 15.80
N VAL A 7 18.92 -42.95 14.99
CA VAL A 7 20.18 -42.72 14.24
C VAL A 7 20.84 -41.46 14.77
N MET A 8 22.03 -41.68 15.29
CA MET A 8 22.95 -40.72 15.89
C MET A 8 23.96 -40.37 14.77
N ILE A 9 24.04 -39.11 14.35
CA ILE A 9 25.07 -38.62 13.48
C ILE A 9 25.96 -37.61 14.17
N LEU A 10 27.22 -37.93 14.13
CA LEU A 10 28.42 -37.41 14.79
C LEU A 10 28.84 -36.09 14.09
N ALA A 11 29.11 -35.08 14.89
CA ALA A 11 29.72 -33.82 14.48
C ALA A 11 31.20 -33.97 14.19
N ILE A 12 31.68 -33.42 13.11
CA ILE A 12 33.13 -33.21 12.87
C ILE A 12 33.35 -31.70 12.70
N PHE A 13 34.03 -31.17 13.74
CA PHE A 13 34.60 -29.81 13.77
C PHE A 13 35.92 -29.86 12.98
N THR A 14 36.09 -28.96 12.02
CA THR A 14 37.41 -28.64 11.47
C THR A 14 37.64 -27.13 11.59
N VAL A 15 38.51 -26.79 12.52
CA VAL A 15 39.08 -25.44 12.70
C VAL A 15 40.24 -25.30 11.71
N LEU A 16 40.27 -24.24 10.95
CA LEU A 16 41.45 -23.76 10.23
C LEU A 16 41.71 -22.29 10.61
N LEU A 17 42.74 -22.12 11.47
CA LEU A 17 43.43 -20.88 11.71
C LEU A 17 44.52 -20.68 10.64
N LEU A 18 44.56 -19.51 10.03
CA LEU A 18 45.79 -19.01 9.40
C LEU A 18 45.88 -17.50 9.64
N ALA A 19 46.88 -17.14 10.41
CA ALA A 19 47.39 -15.81 10.63
C ALA A 19 48.59 -15.54 9.68
N ALA A 20 48.72 -14.31 9.22
CA ALA A 20 49.97 -13.61 8.89
C ALA A 20 49.61 -12.17 8.51
N CYS A 21 50.01 -11.18 9.30
CA CYS A 21 51.26 -10.46 9.40
C CYS A 21 51.72 -9.72 8.12
N GLY A 22 51.69 -8.41 8.18
CA GLY A 22 52.81 -7.50 8.19
C GLY A 22 52.77 -6.54 6.96
N ASN A 23 52.86 -5.33 7.07
CA ASN A 23 53.95 -4.43 7.43
C ASN A 23 53.90 -3.12 6.63
N ASP A 24 53.97 -2.03 7.35
CA ASP A 24 54.74 -0.80 7.26
C ASP A 24 54.78 0.16 6.05
N ASN A 25 54.50 1.40 6.45
CA ASN A 25 55.27 2.66 6.23
C ASN A 25 55.29 3.34 4.84
N ASN A 26 54.86 4.59 4.79
CA ASN A 26 55.78 5.73 4.82
C ASN A 26 55.09 7.11 4.84
N ASN A 27 55.70 7.96 5.69
CA ASN A 27 55.58 9.39 5.85
C ASN A 27 55.83 10.20 4.57
N ASN A 28 55.25 11.44 4.57
CA ASN A 28 55.99 12.73 4.43
C ASN A 28 55.01 13.88 4.70
N GLU A 29 55.17 14.56 5.80
CA GLU A 29 55.77 15.88 6.06
C GLU A 29 55.37 17.00 5.09
N ALA A 30 54.61 17.92 5.64
CA ALA A 30 54.79 19.31 6.04
C ALA A 30 55.28 20.31 4.97
N THR A 31 54.56 21.42 4.85
CA THR A 31 55.17 22.76 4.98
C THR A 31 54.13 23.83 5.32
N ASN A 32 54.41 24.53 6.41
CA ASN A 32 53.87 25.82 6.86
C ASN A 32 54.18 26.91 5.84
N ASN A 33 53.32 27.94 5.76
CA ASN A 33 53.76 29.33 5.82
C ASN A 33 52.65 30.30 6.23
N ASN A 34 52.88 30.94 7.36
CA ASN A 34 52.26 32.17 7.86
C ASN A 34 52.54 33.34 6.92
N THR A 35 51.61 34.26 6.81
CA THR A 35 51.95 35.71 6.88
C THR A 35 50.72 36.50 7.38
N GLU A 36 50.88 37.17 8.50
CA GLU A 36 50.04 38.24 9.05
C GLU A 36 50.08 39.47 8.15
N THR A 37 49.08 40.32 8.14
CA THR A 37 49.11 41.72 8.64
C THR A 37 47.80 42.48 8.39
N ASN A 38 47.23 42.94 9.51
CA ASN A 38 46.80 44.33 9.88
C ASN A 38 45.60 45.03 9.24
N ASN A 39 44.68 45.34 10.17
CA ASN A 39 44.02 46.61 10.53
C ASN A 39 43.31 47.48 9.49
N GLY A 40 42.07 47.78 9.89
CA GLY A 40 41.33 48.97 9.41
C GLY A 40 39.90 49.03 9.95
N ASP A 41 39.74 49.75 11.07
CA ASP A 41 38.43 50.13 11.64
C ASP A 41 37.55 50.83 10.61
N ASN A 42 36.27 50.48 10.55
CA ASN A 42 35.24 51.48 10.30
C ASN A 42 33.89 51.01 10.87
N GLU A 43 33.46 51.72 11.92
CA GLU A 43 32.08 51.67 12.43
C GLU A 43 31.11 52.14 11.34
N ASN A 44 30.10 51.35 11.04
CA ASN A 44 28.88 51.91 10.53
C ASN A 44 27.67 51.06 11.01
N ASN A 45 26.97 51.71 11.91
CA ASN A 45 25.73 51.29 12.54
C ASN A 45 24.63 51.25 11.47
N THR A 46 24.18 50.07 11.08
CA THR A 46 22.91 49.91 10.35
C THR A 46 22.10 48.91 11.11
N SER A 47 21.01 49.37 11.71
CA SER A 47 19.99 48.57 12.33
C SER A 47 19.35 47.66 11.26
N ASP A 48 19.81 46.44 11.21
CA ASP A 48 19.09 45.38 10.48
C ASP A 48 18.05 44.80 11.40
N ASN A 49 16.83 45.14 11.04
CA ASN A 49 15.62 44.56 11.60
C ASN A 49 15.50 43.14 11.01
N THR A 50 16.27 42.23 11.56
CA THR A 50 16.03 40.79 11.29
C THR A 50 14.74 40.47 12.01
N ALA A 51 13.64 40.45 11.25
CA ALA A 51 12.43 39.76 11.67
C ALA A 51 12.86 38.33 12.01
N ASN A 52 12.73 37.98 13.29
CA ASN A 52 12.71 36.60 13.73
C ASN A 52 11.57 35.93 12.94
N GLN A 53 11.90 35.27 11.86
CA GLN A 53 11.15 34.08 11.49
C GLN A 53 11.45 33.08 12.60
N SER A 54 10.55 32.98 13.54
CA SER A 54 10.44 31.79 14.35
C SER A 54 10.19 30.66 13.37
N ASP A 55 11.18 29.81 13.17
CA ASP A 55 10.98 28.47 12.65
C ASP A 55 10.04 27.79 13.68
N GLU A 56 8.73 27.84 13.42
CA GLU A 56 7.72 26.96 14.03
C GLU A 56 7.82 25.60 13.29
N ASP A 57 9.00 25.00 13.29
CA ASP A 57 9.17 23.59 12.98
C ASP A 57 8.94 22.84 14.30
N GLY A 58 7.67 22.73 14.66
CA GLY A 58 7.24 21.76 15.68
C GLY A 58 7.62 20.37 15.20
N ASP A 59 8.00 19.47 16.11
CA ASP A 59 8.32 18.11 15.76
C ASP A 59 7.12 17.50 15.01
N LYS A 60 7.35 16.98 13.79
CA LYS A 60 6.32 16.34 12.97
C LYS A 60 5.89 15.04 13.61
N LEU A 61 4.59 14.73 13.54
CA LEU A 61 4.10 13.40 13.92
C LEU A 61 4.74 12.32 13.05
N GLN A 62 5.26 11.28 13.68
CA GLN A 62 5.79 10.11 13.01
C GLN A 62 4.63 9.14 12.71
N VAL A 63 4.30 8.97 11.44
CA VAL A 63 3.11 8.22 11.00
C VAL A 63 3.53 7.00 10.21
N ILE A 64 2.91 5.86 10.51
CA ILE A 64 3.03 4.64 9.73
C ILE A 64 1.76 4.45 8.89
N GLY A 65 1.94 4.16 7.59
CA GLY A 65 0.92 3.57 6.74
C GLY A 65 1.34 2.18 6.32
N THR A 66 0.44 1.21 6.38
CA THR A 66 0.81 -0.19 6.09
C THR A 66 1.17 -0.42 4.64
N PHE A 67 0.51 0.25 3.69
CA PHE A 67 0.82 0.14 2.27
C PHE A 67 0.61 1.46 1.52
N THR A 68 0.91 1.46 0.24
CA THR A 68 1.07 2.67 -0.57
C THR A 68 -0.16 3.56 -0.60
N ILE A 69 -1.37 2.98 -0.71
CA ILE A 69 -2.64 3.73 -0.75
C ILE A 69 -2.89 4.46 0.57
N ILE A 70 -2.78 3.76 1.70
CA ILE A 70 -2.93 4.37 3.04
C ILE A 70 -1.90 5.48 3.21
N SER A 71 -0.65 5.22 2.87
CA SER A 71 0.44 6.18 3.02
C SER A 71 0.25 7.44 2.17
N ASP A 72 -0.39 7.34 1.00
CA ASP A 72 -0.73 8.48 0.15
C ASP A 72 -1.82 9.34 0.80
N ILE A 73 -2.91 8.73 1.26
CA ILE A 73 -4.00 9.46 1.94
C ILE A 73 -3.47 10.16 3.20
N VAL A 74 -2.62 9.48 4.00
CA VAL A 74 -1.95 10.08 5.18
C VAL A 74 -1.18 11.33 4.80
N ARG A 75 -0.41 11.32 3.69
CA ARG A 75 0.34 12.50 3.21
C ARG A 75 -0.59 13.62 2.77
N GLU A 76 -1.70 13.30 2.13
CA GLU A 76 -2.69 14.27 1.69
C GLU A 76 -3.36 14.97 2.88
N ILE A 77 -3.77 14.24 3.91
CA ILE A 77 -4.44 14.80 5.11
C ILE A 77 -3.44 15.44 6.07
N GLY A 78 -2.33 14.75 6.38
CA GLY A 78 -1.34 15.18 7.36
C GLY A 78 -0.43 16.32 6.88
N GLY A 79 -0.16 16.40 5.58
CA GLY A 79 0.64 17.45 4.94
C GLY A 79 2.00 17.67 5.61
N ASP A 80 2.31 18.95 5.90
CA ASP A 80 3.61 19.33 6.48
C ASP A 80 3.73 19.00 7.97
N LYS A 81 2.66 18.55 8.62
CA LYS A 81 2.62 18.21 10.04
C LYS A 81 3.05 16.78 10.34
N VAL A 82 3.18 15.94 9.32
CA VAL A 82 3.52 14.52 9.46
C VAL A 82 4.81 14.16 8.73
N GLU A 83 5.47 13.11 9.21
CA GLU A 83 6.51 12.36 8.49
C GLU A 83 6.01 10.93 8.34
N VAL A 84 5.79 10.49 7.09
CA VAL A 84 5.14 9.21 6.79
C VAL A 84 6.16 8.17 6.37
N HIS A 85 6.16 7.03 7.06
CA HIS A 85 6.85 5.83 6.64
C HIS A 85 5.84 4.81 6.10
N ASN A 86 6.05 4.39 4.85
CA ASN A 86 5.27 3.34 4.20
C ASN A 86 5.94 1.99 4.46
N LEU A 87 5.18 1.00 4.97
CA LEU A 87 5.74 -0.33 5.24
C LEU A 87 5.89 -1.15 3.96
N VAL A 88 4.79 -1.42 3.28
CA VAL A 88 4.79 -2.25 2.06
C VAL A 88 5.02 -1.38 0.84
N PRO A 89 6.19 -1.46 0.19
CA PRO A 89 6.49 -0.65 -0.98
C PRO A 89 5.74 -1.15 -2.24
N THR A 90 5.64 -0.29 -3.26
CA THR A 90 5.14 -0.65 -4.59
C THR A 90 5.82 -1.92 -5.11
N GLY A 91 5.07 -2.81 -5.74
CA GLY A 91 5.53 -4.09 -6.26
C GLY A 91 5.69 -5.19 -5.19
N THR A 92 5.15 -4.98 -4.00
CA THR A 92 5.19 -5.96 -2.90
C THR A 92 3.77 -6.25 -2.43
N ASP A 93 3.46 -7.52 -2.21
CA ASP A 93 2.17 -7.97 -1.72
C ASP A 93 1.92 -7.54 -0.27
N PRO A 94 0.83 -6.81 0.02
CA PRO A 94 0.48 -6.44 1.38
C PRO A 94 -0.03 -7.60 2.24
N HIS A 95 -0.49 -8.70 1.66
CA HIS A 95 -1.00 -9.86 2.40
C HIS A 95 0.12 -10.64 3.11
N GLU A 96 1.28 -10.78 2.48
CA GLU A 96 2.40 -11.62 2.94
C GLU A 96 3.72 -10.85 3.15
N TYR A 97 3.66 -9.59 3.54
CA TYR A 97 4.85 -8.78 3.75
C TYR A 97 5.75 -9.31 4.89
N GLU A 98 7.05 -9.35 4.65
CA GLU A 98 8.08 -9.61 5.67
C GLU A 98 8.74 -8.31 6.13
N PRO A 99 8.39 -7.75 7.32
CA PRO A 99 8.91 -6.48 7.79
C PRO A 99 10.43 -6.44 7.91
N LEU A 100 11.02 -5.36 7.46
CA LEU A 100 12.46 -5.12 7.56
C LEU A 100 12.84 -4.63 8.97
N PRO A 101 14.11 -4.77 9.39
CA PRO A 101 14.57 -4.23 10.68
C PRO A 101 14.37 -2.71 10.82
N GLU A 102 14.33 -1.99 9.71
CA GLU A 102 14.05 -0.54 9.68
C GLU A 102 12.59 -0.26 10.04
N ASP A 103 11.65 -1.07 9.54
CA ASP A 103 10.22 -0.93 9.81
C ASP A 103 9.94 -1.08 11.31
N ASN A 104 10.52 -2.10 11.95
CA ASN A 104 10.40 -2.29 13.41
C ASN A 104 10.85 -1.06 14.19
N LYS A 105 11.94 -0.39 13.75
CA LYS A 105 12.40 0.83 14.38
C LYS A 105 11.41 1.98 14.18
N LYS A 106 10.93 2.17 12.94
CA LYS A 106 9.95 3.21 12.62
C LYS A 106 8.63 3.01 13.37
N VAL A 107 8.16 1.77 13.45
CA VAL A 107 6.97 1.41 14.24
C VAL A 107 7.16 1.71 15.72
N THR A 108 8.32 1.41 16.30
CA THR A 108 8.62 1.72 17.73
C THR A 108 8.57 3.23 18.00
N ASP A 109 9.05 4.04 17.07
CA ASP A 109 9.15 5.50 17.22
C ASP A 109 7.86 6.23 16.77
N ALA A 110 6.86 5.52 16.23
CA ALA A 110 5.64 6.11 15.67
C ALA A 110 4.71 6.70 16.74
N ASP A 111 4.10 7.83 16.38
CA ASP A 111 3.04 8.49 17.14
C ASP A 111 1.66 7.90 16.81
N ILE A 112 1.46 7.47 15.55
CA ILE A 112 0.21 6.89 15.05
C ILE A 112 0.49 5.92 13.91
N LEU A 113 -0.32 4.86 13.82
CA LEU A 113 -0.23 3.83 12.80
C LEU A 113 -1.60 3.58 12.18
N PHE A 114 -1.66 3.62 10.85
CA PHE A 114 -2.86 3.31 10.09
C PHE A 114 -2.70 2.01 9.31
N TYR A 115 -3.70 1.13 9.40
CA TYR A 115 -3.76 -0.12 8.66
C TYR A 115 -5.14 -0.34 8.05
N ASN A 116 -5.21 -1.15 7.00
CA ASN A 116 -6.48 -1.43 6.34
C ASN A 116 -7.45 -2.16 7.28
N GLY A 117 -7.01 -3.27 7.81
CA GLY A 117 -7.88 -4.20 8.51
C GLY A 117 -8.47 -5.25 7.56
N MET A 118 -9.51 -5.96 8.01
CA MET A 118 -10.16 -7.03 7.23
C MET A 118 -9.19 -8.08 6.70
N ASN A 119 -8.14 -8.37 7.45
CA ASN A 119 -7.08 -9.35 7.17
C ASN A 119 -6.10 -8.97 6.03
N LEU A 120 -6.13 -7.77 5.47
CA LEU A 120 -5.14 -7.39 4.45
C LEU A 120 -3.71 -7.60 4.95
N GLU A 121 -3.43 -7.22 6.19
CA GLU A 121 -2.12 -7.36 6.82
C GLU A 121 -1.95 -8.72 7.53
N GLY A 122 -2.65 -9.76 7.07
CA GLY A 122 -2.60 -11.12 7.58
C GLY A 122 -3.44 -11.39 8.83
N GLY A 123 -4.37 -10.51 9.19
CA GLY A 123 -5.27 -10.64 10.34
C GLY A 123 -4.59 -10.52 11.71
N GLU A 124 -5.26 -10.94 12.80
CA GLU A 124 -4.78 -10.79 14.18
C GLU A 124 -3.42 -11.47 14.44
N ASP A 125 -3.15 -12.58 13.79
CA ASP A 125 -1.88 -13.31 13.87
C ASP A 125 -0.93 -12.96 12.69
N GLY A 126 -1.26 -11.94 11.88
CA GLY A 126 -0.56 -11.53 10.70
C GLY A 126 0.78 -10.82 10.92
N TRP A 127 1.44 -10.45 9.84
CA TRP A 127 2.76 -9.81 9.90
C TRP A 127 2.71 -8.46 10.64
N PHE A 128 1.64 -7.68 10.48
CA PHE A 128 1.51 -6.36 11.07
C PHE A 128 1.40 -6.42 12.61
N PHE A 129 0.47 -7.21 13.14
CA PHE A 129 0.30 -7.32 14.60
C PHE A 129 1.49 -8.02 15.27
N ARG A 130 2.13 -9.00 14.63
CA ARG A 130 3.41 -9.54 15.12
C ARG A 130 4.51 -8.47 15.22
N MET A 131 4.52 -7.52 14.28
CA MET A 131 5.46 -6.40 14.32
C MET A 131 5.11 -5.41 15.44
N ILE A 132 3.83 -5.05 15.63
CA ILE A 132 3.34 -4.21 16.75
C ILE A 132 3.79 -4.80 18.09
N ASP A 133 3.52 -6.09 18.31
CA ASP A 133 3.93 -6.81 19.52
C ASP A 133 5.45 -6.79 19.72
N SER A 134 6.21 -7.07 18.66
CA SER A 134 7.68 -7.09 18.69
C SER A 134 8.29 -5.71 18.98
N ALA A 135 7.69 -4.66 18.46
CA ALA A 135 8.09 -3.27 18.72
C ALA A 135 7.68 -2.79 20.12
N GLY A 136 6.72 -3.48 20.75
CA GLY A 136 6.11 -3.06 22.02
C GLY A 136 5.34 -1.75 21.88
N GLN A 137 4.72 -1.55 20.70
CA GLN A 137 3.93 -0.36 20.39
C GLN A 137 2.58 -0.40 21.13
N ASP A 138 2.06 0.76 21.45
CA ASP A 138 0.78 0.93 22.14
C ASP A 138 -0.38 0.70 21.16
N GLU A 139 -1.28 -0.22 21.47
CA GLU A 139 -2.45 -0.51 20.64
C GLU A 139 -3.39 0.71 20.51
N ASP A 140 -3.40 1.61 21.49
CA ASP A 140 -4.19 2.86 21.44
C ASP A 140 -3.72 3.83 20.32
N LYS A 141 -2.57 3.55 19.70
CA LYS A 141 -2.03 4.31 18.56
C LYS A 141 -2.29 3.66 17.20
N VAL A 142 -2.96 2.51 17.16
CA VAL A 142 -3.15 1.68 15.97
C VAL A 142 -4.59 1.80 15.49
N TYR A 143 -4.80 2.39 14.32
CA TYR A 143 -6.12 2.73 13.79
C TYR A 143 -6.46 1.89 12.56
N SER A 144 -7.54 1.10 12.65
CA SER A 144 -8.14 0.43 11.49
C SER A 144 -8.97 1.42 10.68
N LEU A 145 -8.82 1.38 9.37
CA LEU A 145 -9.52 2.28 8.46
C LEU A 145 -10.79 1.68 7.84
N THR A 146 -11.16 0.48 8.26
CA THR A 146 -12.31 -0.25 7.71
C THR A 146 -13.37 -0.60 8.73
N GLU A 147 -13.32 -0.04 9.95
CA GLU A 147 -14.31 -0.31 11.02
C GLU A 147 -15.75 0.08 10.64
N ARG A 148 -15.92 1.04 9.73
CA ARG A 148 -17.22 1.52 9.23
C ARG A 148 -17.75 0.71 8.06
N VAL A 149 -17.01 -0.27 7.56
CA VAL A 149 -17.37 -1.06 6.39
C VAL A 149 -17.88 -2.42 6.83
N ASP A 150 -19.07 -2.81 6.36
CA ASP A 150 -19.57 -4.16 6.57
C ASP A 150 -18.72 -5.15 5.76
N PRO A 151 -18.17 -6.21 6.37
CA PRO A 151 -17.31 -7.14 5.66
C PRO A 151 -18.05 -7.95 4.61
N MET A 152 -17.46 -8.07 3.42
CA MET A 152 -17.89 -9.00 2.38
C MET A 152 -16.98 -10.23 2.38
N TYR A 153 -17.50 -11.35 1.93
CA TYR A 153 -16.81 -12.63 2.00
C TYR A 153 -16.68 -13.24 0.60
N LEU A 154 -15.56 -13.88 0.38
CA LEU A 154 -15.30 -14.75 -0.76
C LEU A 154 -15.38 -16.20 -0.29
N THR A 155 -16.03 -17.05 -1.07
CA THR A 155 -16.14 -18.47 -0.78
C THR A 155 -15.22 -19.23 -1.71
N ASP A 156 -14.33 -20.04 -1.18
CA ASP A 156 -13.55 -20.96 -1.98
C ASP A 156 -14.44 -22.14 -2.45
N ASP A 157 -14.48 -22.35 -3.74
CA ASP A 157 -15.39 -23.33 -4.35
C ASP A 157 -14.98 -24.78 -4.07
N GLU A 158 -13.70 -25.05 -3.81
CA GLU A 158 -13.18 -26.40 -3.52
C GLU A 158 -13.34 -26.75 -2.03
N THR A 159 -12.97 -25.84 -1.12
CA THR A 159 -12.96 -26.08 0.32
C THR A 159 -14.26 -25.67 1.01
N GLN A 160 -15.02 -24.75 0.41
CA GLN A 160 -16.21 -24.08 0.98
C GLN A 160 -15.85 -23.26 2.23
N GLU A 161 -14.61 -22.83 2.35
CA GLU A 161 -14.20 -21.89 3.36
C GLU A 161 -14.56 -20.47 2.92
N GLU A 162 -14.98 -19.65 3.89
CA GLU A 162 -15.30 -18.24 3.67
C GLU A 162 -14.15 -17.40 4.20
N GLU A 163 -13.67 -16.47 3.37
CA GLU A 163 -12.62 -15.54 3.71
C GLU A 163 -13.10 -14.11 3.53
N ILE A 164 -12.71 -13.21 4.45
CA ILE A 164 -13.06 -11.79 4.33
C ILE A 164 -12.27 -11.20 3.16
N ASN A 165 -12.98 -10.53 2.26
CA ASN A 165 -12.32 -9.75 1.21
C ASN A 165 -11.76 -8.45 1.82
N PRO A 166 -10.43 -8.22 1.79
CA PRO A 166 -9.84 -7.04 2.41
C PRO A 166 -9.83 -5.77 1.53
N HIS A 167 -10.13 -5.89 0.23
CA HIS A 167 -9.89 -4.86 -0.79
C HIS A 167 -10.97 -3.76 -0.80
N THR A 168 -11.32 -3.26 0.38
CA THR A 168 -12.34 -2.23 0.55
C THR A 168 -11.96 -0.90 -0.09
N PHE A 169 -10.66 -0.58 -0.10
CA PHE A 169 -10.07 0.67 -0.57
C PHE A 169 -10.22 0.91 -2.08
N ILE A 170 -10.61 -0.11 -2.84
CA ILE A 170 -10.91 0.03 -4.28
C ILE A 170 -12.22 0.81 -4.49
N ASP A 171 -13.12 0.80 -3.51
CA ASP A 171 -14.35 1.58 -3.54
C ASP A 171 -14.11 3.05 -3.14
N PRO A 172 -14.38 4.03 -4.02
CA PRO A 172 -14.19 5.46 -3.71
C PRO A 172 -14.89 5.92 -2.44
N MET A 173 -16.05 5.33 -2.10
CA MET A 173 -16.76 5.66 -0.85
C MET A 173 -15.99 5.21 0.40
N VAL A 174 -15.28 4.10 0.32
CA VAL A 174 -14.40 3.68 1.42
C VAL A 174 -13.22 4.61 1.54
N GLY A 175 -12.68 5.09 0.42
CA GLY A 175 -11.65 6.15 0.43
C GLY A 175 -12.09 7.41 1.19
N ILE A 176 -13.37 7.80 1.07
CA ILE A 176 -13.95 8.90 1.86
C ILE A 176 -13.93 8.56 3.35
N TYR A 177 -14.38 7.35 3.75
CA TYR A 177 -14.37 6.93 5.14
C TYR A 177 -12.95 6.92 5.72
N MET A 178 -11.98 6.39 4.98
CA MET A 178 -10.57 6.36 5.40
C MET A 178 -10.02 7.79 5.62
N ALA A 179 -10.31 8.72 4.72
CA ALA A 179 -9.87 10.11 4.85
C ALA A 179 -10.50 10.82 6.06
N GLU A 180 -11.79 10.60 6.33
CA GLU A 180 -12.48 11.12 7.51
C GLU A 180 -11.88 10.55 8.81
N ASP A 181 -11.65 9.24 8.87
CA ASP A 181 -11.11 8.56 10.05
C ASP A 181 -9.65 9.00 10.32
N MET A 182 -8.84 9.18 9.28
CA MET A 182 -7.48 9.73 9.41
C MET A 182 -7.48 11.17 9.93
N ARG A 183 -8.36 12.04 9.41
CA ARG A 183 -8.53 13.41 9.92
C ARG A 183 -8.84 13.38 11.40
N ASP A 184 -9.85 12.62 11.80
CA ASP A 184 -10.32 12.56 13.18
C ASP A 184 -9.22 12.03 14.12
N ALA A 185 -8.45 11.04 13.70
CA ALA A 185 -7.31 10.52 14.44
C ALA A 185 -6.17 11.56 14.59
N PHE A 186 -5.87 12.33 13.55
CA PHE A 186 -4.88 13.42 13.63
C PHE A 186 -5.34 14.52 14.59
N ILE A 187 -6.61 14.91 14.56
CA ILE A 187 -7.18 15.91 15.49
C ILE A 187 -7.11 15.42 16.94
N GLU A 188 -7.35 14.13 17.19
CA GLU A 188 -7.27 13.55 18.52
C GLU A 188 -5.85 13.62 19.09
N ILE A 189 -4.83 13.32 18.28
CA ILE A 189 -3.43 13.27 18.73
C ILE A 189 -2.79 14.65 18.77
N ASP A 190 -3.12 15.53 17.82
CA ASP A 190 -2.54 16.87 17.65
C ASP A 190 -3.63 17.94 17.53
N PRO A 191 -4.40 18.18 18.61
CA PRO A 191 -5.53 19.12 18.61
C PRO A 191 -5.13 20.58 18.36
N ASP A 192 -3.86 20.94 18.55
CA ASP A 192 -3.38 22.28 18.29
C ASP A 192 -3.36 22.61 16.78
N ASN A 193 -3.36 21.58 15.91
CA ASN A 193 -3.41 21.70 14.46
C ASN A 193 -4.76 21.26 13.85
N GLU A 194 -5.85 21.15 14.65
CA GLU A 194 -7.21 20.76 14.22
C GLU A 194 -7.63 21.45 12.91
N ALA A 195 -7.61 22.79 12.87
CA ALA A 195 -8.03 23.55 11.68
C ALA A 195 -7.19 23.26 10.42
N TYR A 196 -5.93 22.88 10.59
CA TYR A 196 -5.05 22.49 9.48
C TYR A 196 -5.49 21.14 8.87
N TYR A 197 -5.77 20.17 9.73
CA TYR A 197 -6.23 18.85 9.28
C TYR A 197 -7.63 18.91 8.67
N GLU A 198 -8.54 19.70 9.25
CA GLU A 198 -9.88 19.94 8.71
C GLU A 198 -9.81 20.54 7.29
N GLU A 199 -9.04 21.62 7.08
CA GLU A 199 -8.91 22.27 5.76
C GLU A 199 -8.40 21.29 4.70
N ARG A 200 -7.37 20.53 5.01
CA ARG A 200 -6.79 19.57 4.06
C ARG A 200 -7.71 18.38 3.78
N ALA A 201 -8.36 17.87 4.82
CA ALA A 201 -9.33 16.80 4.66
C ALA A 201 -10.54 17.25 3.83
N ASP A 202 -11.08 18.43 4.06
CA ASP A 202 -12.21 18.98 3.29
C ASP A 202 -11.88 19.05 1.79
N GLU A 203 -10.68 19.59 1.43
CA GLU A 203 -10.22 19.64 0.04
C GLU A 203 -10.06 18.25 -0.59
N TYR A 204 -9.56 17.28 0.18
CA TYR A 204 -9.36 15.91 -0.29
C TYR A 204 -10.68 15.15 -0.43
N LEU A 205 -11.58 15.30 0.54
CA LEU A 205 -12.92 14.70 0.53
C LEU A 205 -13.77 15.23 -0.63
N ASP A 206 -13.70 16.54 -0.96
CA ASP A 206 -14.36 17.10 -2.14
C ASP A 206 -13.90 16.42 -3.43
N ARG A 207 -12.59 16.10 -3.55
CA ARG A 207 -12.05 15.37 -4.70
C ARG A 207 -12.54 13.93 -4.76
N LEU A 208 -12.55 13.23 -3.63
CA LEU A 208 -13.05 11.84 -3.54
C LEU A 208 -14.54 11.76 -3.83
N GLN A 209 -15.33 12.73 -3.33
CA GLN A 209 -16.76 12.81 -3.61
C GLN A 209 -17.02 13.00 -5.11
N ALA A 210 -16.27 13.88 -5.77
CA ALA A 210 -16.37 14.07 -7.21
C ALA A 210 -16.03 12.80 -8.01
N ILE A 211 -15.05 12.03 -7.54
CA ILE A 211 -14.70 10.73 -8.14
C ILE A 211 -15.84 9.72 -7.95
N HIS A 212 -16.41 9.63 -6.74
CA HIS A 212 -17.55 8.75 -6.49
C HIS A 212 -18.71 9.07 -7.45
N GLU A 213 -19.05 10.34 -7.63
CA GLU A 213 -20.10 10.78 -8.56
C GLU A 213 -19.75 10.45 -10.05
N ASP A 214 -18.47 10.52 -10.41
CA ASP A 214 -18.02 10.12 -11.76
C ASP A 214 -18.13 8.59 -11.96
N TYR A 215 -17.81 7.79 -10.93
CA TYR A 215 -18.03 6.33 -10.93
C TYR A 215 -19.51 6.00 -11.10
N GLU A 216 -20.40 6.59 -10.29
CA GLU A 216 -21.85 6.37 -10.41
C GLU A 216 -22.35 6.65 -11.82
N LYS A 217 -21.90 7.75 -12.41
CA LYS A 217 -22.32 8.14 -13.75
C LYS A 217 -21.77 7.22 -14.83
N ARG A 218 -20.44 7.03 -14.86
CA ARG A 218 -19.77 6.31 -15.96
C ARG A 218 -20.06 4.83 -15.93
N LEU A 219 -20.08 4.21 -14.76
CA LEU A 219 -20.45 2.80 -14.60
C LEU A 219 -21.96 2.59 -14.81
N GLY A 220 -22.78 3.59 -14.45
CA GLY A 220 -24.21 3.59 -14.75
C GLY A 220 -24.53 3.66 -16.25
N ASP A 221 -23.67 4.27 -17.06
CA ASP A 221 -23.83 4.40 -18.51
C ASP A 221 -23.40 3.11 -19.28
N ILE A 222 -22.70 2.16 -18.62
CA ILE A 222 -22.28 0.89 -19.23
C ILE A 222 -23.52 0.00 -19.48
N PRO A 223 -23.62 -0.63 -20.68
CA PRO A 223 -24.72 -1.58 -20.96
C PRO A 223 -24.81 -2.71 -19.92
N GLU A 224 -26.01 -3.10 -19.54
CA GLU A 224 -26.24 -4.09 -18.49
C GLU A 224 -25.58 -5.44 -18.81
N GLU A 225 -25.54 -5.82 -20.07
CA GLU A 225 -24.87 -7.03 -20.56
C GLU A 225 -23.34 -6.99 -20.45
N ASN A 226 -22.73 -5.81 -20.24
CA ASN A 226 -21.30 -5.63 -20.09
C ASN A 226 -20.90 -5.38 -18.64
N LYS A 227 -21.84 -5.37 -17.68
CA LYS A 227 -21.54 -5.14 -16.26
C LYS A 227 -20.99 -6.38 -15.57
N ILE A 228 -19.95 -6.95 -16.15
CA ILE A 228 -19.19 -8.07 -15.60
C ILE A 228 -17.71 -7.68 -15.66
N LEU A 229 -17.04 -7.63 -14.52
CA LEU A 229 -15.58 -7.44 -14.43
C LEU A 229 -14.91 -8.79 -14.20
N VAL A 230 -13.96 -9.14 -15.06
CA VAL A 230 -13.17 -10.37 -14.94
C VAL A 230 -11.71 -10.01 -14.76
N THR A 231 -11.16 -10.39 -13.61
CA THR A 231 -9.80 -10.09 -13.14
C THR A 231 -9.05 -11.34 -12.74
N SER A 232 -7.78 -11.23 -12.38
CA SER A 232 -7.03 -12.38 -11.89
C SER A 232 -7.43 -12.72 -10.46
N GLU A 233 -7.53 -11.72 -9.59
CA GLU A 233 -7.97 -11.79 -8.21
C GLU A 233 -9.37 -11.19 -8.03
N CYS A 234 -10.17 -11.72 -7.08
CA CYS A 234 -11.47 -11.15 -6.69
C CYS A 234 -11.28 -9.93 -5.76
N ALA A 235 -10.60 -8.90 -6.22
CA ALA A 235 -10.29 -7.73 -5.41
C ALA A 235 -11.36 -6.62 -5.46
N PHE A 236 -12.23 -6.62 -6.47
CA PHE A 236 -13.09 -5.46 -6.77
C PHE A 236 -14.49 -5.56 -6.16
N GLN A 237 -14.78 -6.56 -5.34
CA GLN A 237 -16.12 -6.92 -4.85
C GLN A 237 -16.88 -5.73 -4.22
N TYR A 238 -16.28 -4.94 -3.34
CA TYR A 238 -16.95 -3.81 -2.68
C TYR A 238 -17.37 -2.72 -3.66
N MET A 239 -16.48 -2.36 -4.56
CA MET A 239 -16.74 -1.37 -5.60
C MET A 239 -17.80 -1.89 -6.58
N LEU A 240 -17.69 -3.14 -7.03
CA LEU A 240 -18.60 -3.74 -7.98
C LEU A 240 -20.02 -3.90 -7.39
N ASP A 241 -20.16 -4.32 -6.13
CA ASP A 241 -21.45 -4.39 -5.43
C ASP A 241 -22.11 -3.02 -5.36
N ARG A 242 -21.36 -1.97 -5.03
CA ARG A 242 -21.88 -0.59 -4.98
C ARG A 242 -22.43 -0.11 -6.31
N TYR A 243 -21.76 -0.38 -7.41
CA TYR A 243 -22.13 0.13 -8.73
C TYR A 243 -22.90 -0.88 -9.60
N GLY A 244 -23.26 -2.03 -9.06
CA GLY A 244 -24.14 -3.01 -9.69
C GLY A 244 -23.51 -3.84 -10.77
N PHE A 245 -22.26 -4.28 -10.57
CA PHE A 245 -21.54 -5.20 -11.45
C PHE A 245 -21.44 -6.59 -10.84
N GLU A 246 -21.24 -7.58 -11.69
CA GLU A 246 -20.85 -8.94 -11.32
C GLU A 246 -19.32 -9.09 -11.39
N GLU A 247 -18.73 -9.85 -10.48
CA GLU A 247 -17.31 -10.14 -10.44
C GLU A 247 -17.04 -11.61 -10.77
N ALA A 248 -15.99 -11.85 -11.57
CA ALA A 248 -15.40 -13.19 -11.70
C ALA A 248 -13.88 -13.08 -11.74
N CYS A 249 -13.19 -14.08 -11.20
CA CYS A 249 -11.74 -14.07 -11.03
C CYS A 249 -11.15 -15.48 -11.13
N ILE A 250 -9.82 -15.58 -11.23
CA ILE A 250 -9.13 -16.87 -11.21
C ILE A 250 -8.99 -17.35 -9.75
N TRP A 251 -8.53 -16.49 -8.83
CA TRP A 251 -8.37 -16.81 -7.40
C TRP A 251 -9.03 -15.76 -6.50
N LYS A 252 -9.18 -16.09 -5.23
CA LYS A 252 -10.01 -15.30 -4.32
C LYS A 252 -9.22 -14.15 -3.65
N VAL A 253 -8.17 -14.48 -2.92
CA VAL A 253 -7.32 -13.54 -2.18
C VAL A 253 -5.89 -13.99 -2.34
N ASP A 254 -4.92 -13.07 -2.33
CA ASP A 254 -3.49 -13.33 -2.43
C ASP A 254 -2.91 -13.21 -3.84
N THR A 255 -2.11 -12.16 -4.04
CA THR A 255 -1.49 -11.81 -5.33
C THR A 255 -0.36 -12.77 -5.76
N GLU A 256 0.22 -13.56 -4.83
CA GLU A 256 1.24 -14.55 -5.14
C GLU A 256 0.65 -15.85 -5.69
N GLU A 257 -0.66 -16.05 -5.63
CA GLU A 257 -1.34 -17.17 -6.26
C GLU A 257 -1.27 -17.09 -7.79
N ASN A 258 -1.26 -18.24 -8.41
CA ASN A 258 -1.26 -18.37 -9.88
C ASN A 258 -2.51 -19.08 -10.40
N GLY A 259 -3.45 -19.34 -9.53
CA GLY A 259 -4.66 -20.11 -9.83
C GLY A 259 -4.39 -21.60 -10.10
N SER A 260 -5.25 -22.44 -9.57
CA SER A 260 -5.22 -23.87 -9.89
C SER A 260 -5.77 -24.13 -11.32
N PRO A 261 -5.42 -25.25 -11.97
CA PRO A 261 -6.05 -25.62 -13.23
C PRO A 261 -7.58 -25.77 -13.16
N GLN A 262 -8.13 -25.98 -11.97
CA GLN A 262 -9.56 -26.06 -11.75
C GLN A 262 -10.20 -24.68 -11.76
N GLN A 263 -9.64 -23.72 -11.03
CA GLN A 263 -10.08 -22.32 -11.01
C GLN A 263 -10.06 -21.69 -12.42
N ILE A 264 -8.99 -21.93 -13.18
CA ILE A 264 -8.89 -21.48 -14.59
C ILE A 264 -10.04 -22.03 -15.43
N LYS A 265 -10.39 -23.33 -15.29
CA LYS A 265 -11.49 -23.92 -16.04
C LYS A 265 -12.86 -23.41 -15.62
N GLU A 266 -13.05 -23.15 -14.34
CA GLU A 266 -14.29 -22.59 -13.81
C GLU A 266 -14.51 -21.20 -14.36
N LEU A 267 -13.46 -20.35 -14.36
CA LEU A 267 -13.54 -19.03 -14.95
C LEU A 267 -13.82 -19.09 -16.47
N ILE A 268 -13.16 -19.99 -17.22
CA ILE A 268 -13.44 -20.18 -18.66
C ILE A 268 -14.91 -20.55 -18.89
N SER A 269 -15.47 -21.48 -18.08
CA SER A 269 -16.89 -21.84 -18.19
C SER A 269 -17.81 -20.68 -17.88
N PHE A 270 -17.49 -19.86 -16.86
CA PHE A 270 -18.21 -18.64 -16.54
C PHE A 270 -18.20 -17.65 -17.72
N ILE A 271 -17.04 -17.43 -18.32
CA ILE A 271 -16.86 -16.52 -19.47
C ILE A 271 -17.71 -16.97 -20.67
N GLU A 272 -17.71 -18.28 -20.98
CA GLU A 272 -18.50 -18.86 -22.08
C GLU A 272 -20.02 -18.72 -21.84
N ASP A 273 -20.47 -18.87 -20.60
CA ASP A 273 -21.89 -18.82 -20.23
C ASP A 273 -22.45 -17.39 -20.16
N ASN A 274 -21.62 -16.39 -19.88
CA ASN A 274 -22.04 -15.00 -19.59
C ASN A 274 -21.67 -13.97 -20.67
N ASN A 275 -21.07 -14.38 -21.79
CA ASN A 275 -20.64 -13.50 -22.87
C ASN A 275 -19.79 -12.31 -22.40
N VAL A 276 -18.79 -12.57 -21.58
CA VAL A 276 -17.86 -11.57 -21.03
C VAL A 276 -17.22 -10.76 -22.17
N PRO A 277 -17.25 -9.40 -22.13
CA PRO A 277 -16.77 -8.59 -23.24
C PRO A 277 -15.24 -8.54 -23.34
N THR A 278 -14.54 -8.50 -22.19
CA THR A 278 -13.07 -8.41 -22.12
C THR A 278 -12.57 -8.89 -20.76
N LEU A 279 -11.27 -9.21 -20.67
CA LEU A 279 -10.59 -9.63 -19.45
C LEU A 279 -9.63 -8.53 -19.00
N PHE A 280 -9.38 -8.45 -17.69
CA PHE A 280 -8.41 -7.53 -17.12
C PHE A 280 -7.32 -8.27 -16.36
N VAL A 281 -6.14 -7.65 -16.26
CA VAL A 281 -5.05 -8.11 -15.42
C VAL A 281 -4.58 -6.96 -14.56
N GLU A 282 -4.33 -7.21 -13.31
CA GLU A 282 -3.86 -6.23 -12.34
C GLU A 282 -2.38 -5.89 -12.60
N SER A 283 -1.95 -4.70 -12.15
CA SER A 283 -0.60 -4.19 -12.39
C SER A 283 0.49 -5.02 -11.70
N ASN A 284 0.16 -5.65 -10.59
CA ASN A 284 1.05 -6.33 -9.65
C ASN A 284 1.02 -7.87 -9.70
N VAL A 285 0.26 -8.48 -10.63
CA VAL A 285 0.14 -9.94 -10.72
C VAL A 285 0.82 -10.54 -11.96
N ASP A 286 1.05 -11.84 -11.94
CA ASP A 286 1.54 -12.59 -13.10
C ASP A 286 0.47 -12.69 -14.20
N THR A 287 0.78 -12.25 -15.40
CA THR A 287 -0.18 -12.25 -16.53
C THR A 287 -0.50 -13.63 -17.09
N ARG A 288 0.39 -14.62 -16.90
CA ARG A 288 0.31 -15.95 -17.54
C ARG A 288 -0.96 -16.75 -17.26
N PRO A 289 -1.53 -16.73 -16.04
CA PRO A 289 -2.82 -17.38 -15.79
C PRO A 289 -3.94 -16.79 -16.66
N MET A 290 -4.06 -15.48 -16.72
CA MET A 290 -5.08 -14.80 -17.53
C MET A 290 -4.82 -14.96 -19.03
N GLU A 291 -3.56 -14.99 -19.47
CA GLU A 291 -3.20 -15.34 -20.87
C GLU A 291 -3.71 -16.74 -21.26
N THR A 292 -3.70 -17.69 -20.32
CA THR A 292 -4.27 -19.03 -20.52
C THR A 292 -5.77 -18.96 -20.64
N VAL A 293 -6.45 -18.21 -19.76
CA VAL A 293 -7.91 -17.98 -19.81
C VAL A 293 -8.31 -17.35 -21.15
N SER A 294 -7.60 -16.31 -21.58
CA SER A 294 -7.84 -15.63 -22.87
C SER A 294 -7.68 -16.57 -24.04
N ALA A 295 -6.59 -17.36 -24.07
CA ALA A 295 -6.33 -18.29 -25.15
C ALA A 295 -7.38 -19.42 -25.27
N GLU A 296 -7.94 -19.89 -24.16
CA GLU A 296 -8.90 -20.98 -24.13
C GLU A 296 -10.34 -20.51 -24.31
N SER A 297 -10.73 -19.34 -23.73
CA SER A 297 -12.05 -18.75 -23.88
C SER A 297 -12.24 -17.99 -25.19
N GLY A 298 -11.13 -17.48 -25.77
CA GLY A 298 -11.15 -16.65 -26.98
C GLY A 298 -11.56 -15.18 -26.71
N VAL A 299 -11.62 -14.77 -25.46
CA VAL A 299 -11.87 -13.38 -25.06
C VAL A 299 -10.54 -12.67 -24.84
N ASP A 300 -10.37 -11.50 -25.44
CA ASP A 300 -9.12 -10.74 -25.37
C ASP A 300 -8.94 -10.07 -23.98
N ILE A 301 -7.67 -9.99 -23.54
CA ILE A 301 -7.27 -9.17 -22.39
C ILE A 301 -7.20 -7.71 -22.86
N TYR A 302 -7.79 -6.79 -22.05
CA TYR A 302 -7.70 -5.36 -22.32
C TYR A 302 -6.24 -4.89 -22.25
N GLU A 303 -5.87 -3.96 -23.12
CA GLU A 303 -4.47 -3.55 -23.34
C GLU A 303 -3.81 -2.82 -22.16
N LYS A 304 -4.63 -2.20 -21.28
CA LYS A 304 -4.16 -1.49 -20.11
C LYS A 304 -4.41 -2.36 -18.84
N PRO A 305 -3.44 -2.45 -17.91
CA PRO A 305 -3.69 -3.10 -16.63
C PRO A 305 -4.72 -2.32 -15.81
N ILE A 306 -5.34 -2.99 -14.85
CA ILE A 306 -6.11 -2.35 -13.77
C ILE A 306 -5.27 -2.38 -12.49
N TYR A 307 -5.45 -1.43 -11.58
CA TYR A 307 -4.72 -1.40 -10.32
C TYR A 307 -5.57 -1.96 -9.17
N SER A 308 -5.00 -2.82 -8.32
CA SER A 308 -5.60 -3.32 -7.09
C SER A 308 -4.84 -2.84 -5.85
N ASP A 309 -3.83 -3.54 -5.38
CA ASP A 309 -3.24 -3.41 -4.05
C ASP A 309 -2.14 -2.35 -3.91
N GLU A 310 -1.90 -1.57 -4.93
CA GLU A 310 -0.83 -0.60 -4.92
C GLU A 310 -1.13 0.65 -5.76
N ILE A 311 -0.38 1.70 -5.49
CA ILE A 311 -0.17 2.79 -6.43
C ILE A 311 1.27 2.73 -6.96
N GLY A 312 1.50 3.36 -8.11
CA GLY A 312 2.81 3.43 -8.74
C GLY A 312 3.84 4.22 -7.94
N GLU A 313 5.09 4.12 -8.37
CA GLU A 313 6.19 4.89 -7.80
C GLU A 313 6.02 6.40 -8.05
N PRO A 314 6.57 7.27 -7.17
CA PRO A 314 6.45 8.71 -7.32
C PRO A 314 6.91 9.22 -8.69
N GLY A 315 6.02 9.89 -9.41
CA GLY A 315 6.24 10.42 -10.76
C GLY A 315 5.70 9.53 -11.88
N GLU A 316 5.16 8.37 -11.57
CA GLU A 316 4.42 7.52 -12.52
C GLU A 316 2.98 8.01 -12.72
N GLU A 317 2.29 7.41 -13.69
CA GLU A 317 0.93 7.81 -14.06
C GLU A 317 -0.06 7.66 -12.90
N VAL A 318 0.09 6.62 -12.08
CA VAL A 318 -0.82 6.22 -11.00
C VAL A 318 -0.12 6.31 -9.64
N ASP A 319 0.63 7.38 -9.36
CA ASP A 319 1.43 7.57 -8.15
C ASP A 319 0.68 8.15 -6.95
N THR A 320 -0.64 8.33 -7.03
CA THR A 320 -1.51 8.75 -5.92
C THR A 320 -2.84 8.03 -5.94
N TYR A 321 -3.50 7.92 -4.79
CA TYR A 321 -4.80 7.27 -4.69
C TYR A 321 -5.89 7.95 -5.53
N ILE A 322 -5.88 9.27 -5.62
CA ILE A 322 -6.76 10.01 -6.54
C ILE A 322 -6.53 9.61 -8.01
N LYS A 323 -5.28 9.46 -8.43
CA LYS A 323 -4.95 9.02 -9.80
C LYS A 323 -5.31 7.55 -10.02
N TYR A 324 -5.10 6.71 -9.01
CA TYR A 324 -5.50 5.31 -9.00
C TYR A 324 -7.00 5.14 -9.29
N LEU A 325 -7.84 5.84 -8.54
CA LEU A 325 -9.28 5.78 -8.74
C LEU A 325 -9.67 6.30 -10.13
N ASN A 326 -9.13 7.44 -10.56
CA ASN A 326 -9.43 7.99 -11.91
C ASN A 326 -8.95 7.07 -13.03
N TYR A 327 -7.77 6.46 -12.89
CA TYR A 327 -7.23 5.54 -13.88
C TYR A 327 -8.12 4.29 -14.01
N ASN A 328 -8.50 3.69 -12.89
CA ASN A 328 -9.34 2.49 -12.90
C ASN A 328 -10.71 2.74 -13.55
N ILE A 329 -11.37 3.86 -13.24
CA ILE A 329 -12.65 4.19 -13.91
C ILE A 329 -12.46 4.48 -15.39
N ASP A 330 -11.34 5.08 -15.81
CA ASP A 330 -11.03 5.29 -17.22
C ASP A 330 -10.88 3.95 -17.94
N VAL A 331 -10.09 3.04 -17.40
CA VAL A 331 -9.86 1.69 -17.95
C VAL A 331 -11.18 0.92 -18.07
N MET A 332 -11.96 0.85 -16.97
CA MET A 332 -13.22 0.10 -16.93
C MET A 332 -14.24 0.67 -17.93
N SER A 333 -14.43 1.99 -17.91
CA SER A 333 -15.44 2.61 -18.78
C SER A 333 -15.06 2.56 -20.27
N GLU A 334 -13.77 2.70 -20.62
CA GLU A 334 -13.31 2.54 -22.00
C GLU A 334 -13.53 1.09 -22.48
N ALA A 335 -13.14 0.11 -21.67
CA ALA A 335 -13.20 -1.29 -22.07
C ALA A 335 -14.61 -1.89 -22.13
N LEU A 336 -15.51 -1.46 -21.24
CA LEU A 336 -16.84 -2.05 -21.08
C LEU A 336 -17.97 -1.27 -21.80
N SER A 337 -17.67 -0.09 -22.39
CA SER A 337 -18.67 0.69 -23.14
C SER A 337 -18.84 0.24 -24.60
N GLU A 338 -17.96 -0.61 -25.14
CA GLU A 338 -18.04 -1.16 -26.49
C GLU A 338 -18.90 -2.42 -26.51
#